data_c8b2702b263ce3464fedf0ca3333a5fa
#
_entry.id   c8b2702b263ce3464fedf0ca3333a5fa
#
_cell.length_a   1.000
_cell.length_b   1.000
_cell.length_c   1.000
_cell.angle_alpha   90.00
_cell.angle_beta   90.00
_cell.angle_gamma   90.00
#
_symmetry.space_group_name_H-M   'P 1'
#
loop_
_entity.id
_entity.type
_entity.pdbx_description
1 polymer ?
#
loop_
_entity_poly.entity_id
_entity_poly.type
_entity_poly.pdbx_seq_one_letter_code
_entity_poly.pdbx_strand_id
1 'polypeptide(L)'
;MNFAVYLHIFQKKNLLSNMGSIKFTKETYLYWYEMMLLLRRFEEKTGQLYGMQKIRGFCHLYIGQEALAAGCMTATRPEDPFITAYRDHGLALAKGITANACMAELYGKATGCSKGKGGSMHFFGLKEAFFGGHGIVGAQIGTGAGLALAEQYKGTDNVSLTFFGDGAARQGMLHETFNLAMLWKLPVIFICENNNYAMGTSVERTSNVTDIYKLADAYEMPADMVDGMSPEAVHEAVARAVKRARE
;
A
#
# COMPACT_ATOMS: atom_id res chain seq x y z
N MET A 1 9.41 -4.27 -17.55
CA MET A 1 8.80 -5.57 -17.17
C MET A 1 8.06 -5.42 -15.84
N ASN A 2 6.80 -5.77 -15.78
CA ASN A 2 5.90 -5.46 -14.64
C ASN A 2 5.95 -6.54 -13.57
N PHE A 3 5.69 -6.16 -12.31
CA PHE A 3 5.69 -7.07 -11.17
C PHE A 3 4.44 -6.84 -10.31
N ALA A 4 3.74 -7.90 -9.93
CA ALA A 4 2.72 -7.87 -8.90
C ALA A 4 3.29 -8.48 -7.62
N VAL A 5 3.30 -7.72 -6.52
CA VAL A 5 3.64 -8.24 -5.20
C VAL A 5 2.35 -8.41 -4.41
N TYR A 6 2.06 -9.62 -3.99
CA TYR A 6 0.92 -9.91 -3.14
C TYR A 6 1.41 -10.14 -1.72
N LEU A 7 0.97 -9.30 -0.81
CA LEU A 7 1.36 -9.36 0.60
C LEU A 7 0.25 -10.00 1.43
N HIS A 8 0.56 -11.13 2.04
CA HIS A 8 -0.31 -11.78 3.01
C HIS A 8 -0.06 -11.17 4.40
N ILE A 9 -1.07 -10.52 4.98
CA ILE A 9 -0.96 -9.86 6.30
C ILE A 9 -1.21 -10.82 7.47
N PHE A 10 -1.45 -12.13 7.25
CA PHE A 10 -1.69 -13.09 8.33
C PHE A 10 -0.61 -14.15 8.48
N GLN A 11 -0.26 -14.42 9.75
CA GLN A 11 0.72 -15.41 10.19
C GLN A 11 0.47 -16.81 9.61
N LYS A 12 1.45 -17.37 8.90
CA LYS A 12 1.64 -18.82 8.95
C LYS A 12 2.18 -19.18 10.35
N LYS A 13 1.47 -20.08 11.05
CA LYS A 13 1.87 -20.70 12.32
C LYS A 13 3.16 -21.52 12.14
N ASN A 14 4.32 -20.93 11.99
CA ASN A 14 5.63 -21.60 12.12
C ASN A 14 6.75 -20.54 12.19
N LEU A 15 6.69 -19.67 13.20
CA LEU A 15 7.66 -18.58 13.40
C LEU A 15 8.78 -18.91 14.41
N LEU A 16 8.98 -20.16 14.80
CA LEU A 16 9.97 -20.51 15.83
C LEU A 16 11.27 -21.13 15.29
N SER A 17 11.55 -21.16 14.00
CA SER A 17 12.74 -21.82 13.48
C SER A 17 13.71 -20.96 12.66
N ASN A 18 13.54 -19.67 12.52
CA ASN A 18 14.51 -18.82 11.84
C ASN A 18 14.76 -17.51 12.61
N MET A 19 15.64 -17.57 13.60
CA MET A 19 16.48 -16.42 13.90
C MET A 19 17.46 -16.30 12.71
N GLY A 20 16.97 -15.72 11.62
CA GLY A 20 17.72 -15.52 10.39
C GLY A 20 18.93 -14.61 10.67
N SER A 21 20.00 -14.81 9.92
CA SER A 21 21.15 -13.91 9.90
C SER A 21 20.65 -12.46 9.70
N ILE A 22 21.20 -11.52 10.47
CA ILE A 22 20.94 -10.09 10.31
C ILE A 22 21.32 -9.69 8.88
N LYS A 23 20.32 -9.29 8.06
CA LYS A 23 20.50 -9.01 6.63
C LYS A 23 20.68 -7.52 6.34
N PHE A 24 20.20 -6.65 7.24
CA PHE A 24 20.20 -5.21 7.06
C PHE A 24 21.01 -4.53 8.16
N THR A 25 21.31 -3.24 7.98
CA THR A 25 22.04 -2.47 8.98
C THR A 25 21.16 -2.18 10.21
N LYS A 26 21.79 -1.85 11.33
CA LYS A 26 21.08 -1.44 12.54
C LYS A 26 20.20 -0.22 12.29
N GLU A 27 20.67 0.72 11.48
CA GLU A 27 19.95 1.94 11.11
C GLU A 27 18.66 1.61 10.35
N THR A 28 18.69 0.63 9.45
CA THR A 28 17.50 0.15 8.72
C THR A 28 16.47 -0.44 9.68
N TYR A 29 16.90 -1.28 10.63
CA TYR A 29 16.00 -1.87 11.62
C TYR A 29 15.40 -0.79 12.54
N LEU A 30 16.20 0.19 12.96
CA LEU A 30 15.70 1.32 13.77
C LEU A 30 14.69 2.16 12.98
N TYR A 31 14.95 2.43 11.71
CA TYR A 31 14.02 3.15 10.84
C TYR A 31 12.68 2.41 10.72
N TRP A 32 12.69 1.11 10.47
CA TRP A 32 11.47 0.32 10.41
C TRP A 32 10.71 0.34 11.74
N TYR A 33 11.43 0.17 12.86
CA TYR A 33 10.83 0.20 14.19
C TYR A 33 10.18 1.55 14.49
N GLU A 34 10.89 2.65 14.26
CA GLU A 34 10.39 4.01 14.48
C GLU A 34 9.17 4.30 13.59
N MET A 35 9.24 3.94 12.31
CA MET A 35 8.14 4.11 11.36
C MET A 35 6.91 3.32 11.82
N MET A 36 7.05 2.03 12.08
CA MET A 36 5.94 1.19 12.53
C MET A 36 5.33 1.70 13.85
N LEU A 37 6.17 2.17 14.76
CA LEU A 37 5.70 2.74 16.03
C LEU A 37 4.94 4.05 15.82
N LEU A 38 5.44 4.93 14.96
CA LEU A 38 4.74 6.18 14.58
C LEU A 38 3.36 5.87 14.00
N LEU A 39 3.28 4.96 13.02
CA LEU A 39 2.03 4.56 12.38
C LEU A 39 1.05 3.99 13.41
N ARG A 40 1.49 3.06 14.27
CA ARG A 40 0.67 2.46 15.32
C ARG A 40 0.15 3.51 16.29
N ARG A 41 1.00 4.40 16.79
CA ARG A 41 0.60 5.44 17.75
C ARG A 41 -0.35 6.46 17.16
N PHE A 42 -0.13 6.83 15.89
CA PHE A 42 -1.06 7.70 15.17
C PHE A 42 -2.46 7.07 15.07
N GLU A 43 -2.53 5.80 14.69
CA GLU A 43 -3.80 5.09 14.51
C GLU A 43 -4.51 4.79 15.84
N GLU A 44 -3.79 4.42 16.88
CA GLU A 44 -4.34 4.27 18.22
C GLU A 44 -4.99 5.59 18.69
N LYS A 45 -4.30 6.71 18.44
CA LYS A 45 -4.83 8.04 18.77
C LYS A 45 -6.03 8.39 17.91
N THR A 46 -5.97 8.10 16.62
CA THR A 46 -7.09 8.30 15.69
C THR A 46 -8.32 7.50 16.12
N GLY A 47 -8.17 6.22 16.47
CA GLY A 47 -9.26 5.38 16.95
C GLY A 47 -9.88 5.92 18.25
N GLN A 48 -9.05 6.38 19.19
CA GLN A 48 -9.51 7.02 20.42
C GLN A 48 -10.36 8.27 20.12
N LEU A 49 -9.86 9.15 19.25
CA LEU A 49 -10.54 10.40 18.88
C LEU A 49 -11.82 10.16 18.09
N TYR A 50 -11.83 9.12 17.25
CA TYR A 50 -13.03 8.69 16.56
C TYR A 50 -14.11 8.20 17.54
N GLY A 51 -13.74 7.35 18.51
CA GLY A 51 -14.65 6.93 19.59
C GLY A 51 -15.20 8.10 20.42
N MET A 52 -14.44 9.19 20.56
CA MET A 52 -14.86 10.43 21.20
C MET A 52 -15.68 11.34 20.27
N GLN A 53 -16.02 10.91 19.07
CA GLN A 53 -16.77 11.67 18.04
C GLN A 53 -16.09 13.00 17.61
N LYS A 54 -14.77 13.08 17.75
CA LYS A 54 -13.97 14.24 17.29
C LYS A 54 -13.65 14.15 15.81
N ILE A 55 -13.59 12.95 15.27
CA ILE A 55 -13.41 12.64 13.85
C ILE A 55 -14.75 12.14 13.32
N ARG A 56 -15.18 12.67 12.17
CA ARG A 56 -16.49 12.39 11.57
C ARG A 56 -16.35 11.59 10.28
N GLY A 57 -17.45 10.98 9.85
CA GLY A 57 -17.49 10.14 8.65
C GLY A 57 -16.96 8.73 8.91
N PHE A 58 -16.61 8.02 7.86
CA PHE A 58 -15.97 6.72 7.98
C PHE A 58 -14.49 6.89 8.33
N CYS A 59 -13.98 6.04 9.22
CA CYS A 59 -12.59 6.04 9.62
C CYS A 59 -12.02 4.62 9.45
N HIS A 60 -10.98 4.49 8.67
CA HIS A 60 -10.33 3.21 8.37
C HIS A 60 -8.89 3.21 8.88
N LEU A 61 -8.67 2.54 10.02
CA LEU A 61 -7.35 2.47 10.65
C LEU A 61 -6.41 1.53 9.89
N TYR A 62 -5.14 1.89 9.82
CA TYR A 62 -4.07 1.11 9.19
C TYR A 62 -3.39 0.12 10.15
N ILE A 63 -3.97 -0.09 11.34
CA ILE A 63 -3.43 -0.97 12.38
C ILE A 63 -3.26 -2.39 11.82
N GLY A 64 -2.05 -2.94 12.02
CA GLY A 64 -1.68 -4.29 11.57
C GLY A 64 -0.98 -4.34 10.21
N GLN A 65 -0.84 -3.21 9.49
CA GLN A 65 -0.22 -3.13 8.17
C GLN A 65 1.07 -2.29 8.17
N GLU A 66 1.59 -1.93 9.35
CA GLU A 66 2.71 -1.01 9.51
C GLU A 66 4.00 -1.52 8.87
N ALA A 67 4.27 -2.82 8.97
CA ALA A 67 5.47 -3.43 8.42
C ALA A 67 5.51 -3.37 6.89
N LEU A 68 4.34 -3.47 6.24
CA LEU A 68 4.22 -3.28 4.81
C LEU A 68 4.65 -1.87 4.39
N ALA A 69 4.09 -0.84 5.02
CA ALA A 69 4.44 0.54 4.71
C ALA A 69 5.94 0.79 4.93
N ALA A 70 6.49 0.37 6.08
CA ALA A 70 7.90 0.56 6.42
C ALA A 70 8.84 -0.15 5.45
N GLY A 71 8.54 -1.39 5.06
CA GLY A 71 9.33 -2.17 4.10
C GLY A 71 9.31 -1.56 2.69
N CYS A 72 8.16 -1.08 2.23
CA CYS A 72 8.03 -0.39 0.94
C CYS A 72 8.91 0.86 0.88
N MET A 73 8.93 1.67 1.95
CA MET A 73 9.69 2.93 1.96
C MET A 73 11.19 2.73 1.79
N THR A 74 11.75 1.66 2.32
CA THR A 74 13.20 1.40 2.18
C THR A 74 13.56 0.73 0.86
N ALA A 75 12.58 0.24 0.11
CA ALA A 75 12.75 -0.39 -1.20
C ALA A 75 12.50 0.55 -2.37
N THR A 76 12.01 1.78 -2.12
CA THR A 76 11.59 2.75 -3.13
C THR A 76 12.29 4.08 -2.94
N ARG A 77 12.14 4.97 -3.92
CA ARG A 77 12.63 6.36 -3.85
C ARG A 77 11.50 7.30 -3.42
N PRO A 78 11.83 8.49 -2.88
CA PRO A 78 10.82 9.50 -2.56
C PRO A 78 9.94 9.90 -3.75
N GLU A 79 10.48 9.90 -4.96
CA GLU A 79 9.82 10.30 -6.21
C GLU A 79 8.89 9.21 -6.78
N ASP A 80 9.04 7.97 -6.37
CA ASP A 80 8.17 6.87 -6.83
C ASP A 80 6.72 7.15 -6.38
N PRO A 81 5.74 7.27 -7.30
CA PRO A 81 4.37 7.59 -6.93
C PRO A 81 3.68 6.44 -6.19
N PHE A 82 3.02 6.75 -5.08
CA PHE A 82 2.18 5.84 -4.33
C PHE A 82 0.71 6.23 -4.45
N ILE A 83 -0.15 5.25 -4.65
CA ILE A 83 -1.61 5.39 -4.65
C ILE A 83 -2.25 4.21 -3.94
N THR A 84 -3.28 4.46 -3.16
CA THR A 84 -3.91 3.40 -2.35
C THR A 84 -5.44 3.52 -2.32
N ALA A 85 -6.08 2.56 -1.65
CA ALA A 85 -7.49 2.57 -1.32
C ALA A 85 -7.80 3.52 -0.14
N TYR A 86 -8.97 3.37 0.43
CA TYR A 86 -9.50 4.18 1.53
C TYR A 86 -8.73 4.03 2.88
N ARG A 87 -7.86 3.05 3.02
CA ARG A 87 -7.01 2.82 4.21
C ARG A 87 -5.63 3.43 3.98
N ASP A 88 -5.58 4.75 3.92
CA ASP A 88 -4.45 5.49 3.37
C ASP A 88 -3.54 6.16 4.42
N HIS A 89 -3.94 6.23 5.70
CA HIS A 89 -3.21 6.95 6.74
C HIS A 89 -1.75 6.50 6.86
N GLY A 90 -1.53 5.18 6.94
CA GLY A 90 -0.19 4.62 7.13
C GLY A 90 0.74 4.95 5.98
N LEU A 91 0.27 4.77 4.73
CA LEU A 91 1.07 5.07 3.55
C LEU A 91 1.32 6.58 3.38
N ALA A 92 0.33 7.42 3.71
CA ALA A 92 0.48 8.87 3.70
C ALA A 92 1.58 9.34 4.67
N LEU A 93 1.54 8.85 5.92
CA LEU A 93 2.57 9.12 6.93
C LEU A 93 3.94 8.59 6.51
N ALA A 94 3.99 7.36 6.00
CA ALA A 94 5.23 6.74 5.54
C ALA A 94 5.87 7.53 4.40
N LYS A 95 5.07 8.06 3.48
CA LYS A 95 5.55 8.94 2.39
C LYS A 95 6.00 10.33 2.86
N GLY A 96 5.82 10.67 4.15
CA GLY A 96 6.33 11.90 4.73
C GLY A 96 5.30 13.01 4.94
N ILE A 97 4.02 12.76 4.69
CA ILE A 97 2.98 13.71 5.13
C ILE A 97 3.00 13.76 6.65
N THR A 98 3.13 14.94 7.22
CA THR A 98 3.30 15.07 8.67
C THR A 98 2.08 14.58 9.45
N ALA A 99 2.31 13.98 10.62
CA ALA A 99 1.22 13.53 11.50
C ALA A 99 0.26 14.69 11.87
N ASN A 100 0.79 15.91 11.98
CA ASN A 100 -0.03 17.10 12.24
C ASN A 100 -0.98 17.40 11.07
N ALA A 101 -0.50 17.32 9.81
CA ALA A 101 -1.33 17.55 8.64
C ALA A 101 -2.38 16.43 8.46
N CYS A 102 -1.99 15.18 8.70
CA CYS A 102 -2.91 14.04 8.69
C CYS A 102 -4.00 14.19 9.76
N MET A 103 -3.62 14.51 11.01
CA MET A 103 -4.58 14.69 12.08
C MET A 103 -5.49 15.91 11.84
N ALA A 104 -4.95 17.01 11.32
CA ALA A 104 -5.74 18.18 10.95
C ALA A 104 -6.79 17.83 9.86
N GLU A 105 -6.43 16.95 8.91
CA GLU A 105 -7.37 16.46 7.89
C GLU A 105 -8.52 15.68 8.52
N LEU A 106 -8.22 14.76 9.44
CA LEU A 106 -9.23 13.99 10.16
C LEU A 106 -10.19 14.87 10.96
N TYR A 107 -9.72 16.01 11.44
CA TYR A 107 -10.54 17.04 12.11
C TYR A 107 -11.25 17.99 11.15
N GLY A 108 -11.12 17.82 9.84
CA GLY A 108 -11.72 18.71 8.84
C GLY A 108 -11.15 20.13 8.85
N LYS A 109 -9.86 20.30 9.16
CA LYS A 109 -9.21 21.60 9.24
C LYS A 109 -8.55 21.97 7.92
N ALA A 110 -8.56 23.27 7.59
CA ALA A 110 -7.94 23.79 6.37
C ALA A 110 -6.41 23.55 6.30
N THR A 111 -5.76 23.29 7.43
CA THR A 111 -4.34 22.92 7.53
C THR A 111 -4.08 21.44 7.30
N GLY A 112 -5.13 20.64 7.04
CA GLY A 112 -5.01 19.23 6.67
C GLY A 112 -4.41 19.06 5.28
N CYS A 113 -3.85 17.85 5.02
CA CYS A 113 -3.19 17.51 3.76
C CYS A 113 -4.10 17.63 2.53
N SER A 114 -5.41 17.44 2.70
CA SER A 114 -6.45 17.66 1.68
C SER A 114 -7.35 18.86 2.01
N LYS A 115 -6.83 19.83 2.79
CA LYS A 115 -7.52 21.08 3.19
C LYS A 115 -8.81 20.83 3.99
N GLY A 116 -8.89 19.72 4.72
CA GLY A 116 -10.03 19.32 5.53
C GLY A 116 -11.22 18.78 4.74
N LYS A 117 -11.04 18.44 3.47
CA LYS A 117 -12.12 17.97 2.58
C LYS A 117 -12.09 16.46 2.35
N GLY A 118 -10.97 15.82 2.62
CA GLY A 118 -10.74 14.38 2.36
C GLY A 118 -11.23 13.48 3.50
N GLY A 119 -11.09 13.92 4.73
CA GLY A 119 -11.32 13.07 5.90
C GLY A 119 -10.38 11.87 5.93
N SER A 120 -10.86 10.73 6.46
CA SER A 120 -10.03 9.52 6.64
C SER A 120 -9.70 8.74 5.37
N MET A 121 -10.34 9.01 4.23
CA MET A 121 -10.22 8.15 3.04
C MET A 121 -9.54 8.84 1.85
N HIS A 122 -9.17 10.11 1.98
CA HIS A 122 -8.70 10.91 0.86
C HIS A 122 -7.57 11.85 1.29
N PHE A 123 -6.50 11.27 1.85
CA PHE A 123 -5.25 11.99 2.07
C PHE A 123 -4.50 12.14 0.75
N PHE A 124 -3.94 13.32 0.48
CA PHE A 124 -3.15 13.60 -0.70
C PHE A 124 -1.90 14.40 -0.32
N GLY A 125 -0.77 14.11 -0.97
CA GLY A 125 0.50 14.81 -0.78
C GLY A 125 1.31 14.77 -2.07
N LEU A 126 1.05 15.72 -2.98
CA LEU A 126 1.74 15.73 -4.28
C LEU A 126 3.26 15.95 -4.14
N LYS A 127 3.70 16.70 -3.12
CA LYS A 127 5.13 16.90 -2.84
C LYS A 127 5.82 15.63 -2.39
N GLU A 128 5.09 14.79 -1.72
CA GLU A 128 5.52 13.50 -1.20
C GLU A 128 5.29 12.37 -2.22
N ALA A 129 4.90 12.68 -3.46
CA ALA A 129 4.51 11.73 -4.49
C ALA A 129 3.44 10.72 -3.98
N PHE A 130 2.53 11.18 -3.10
CA PHE A 130 1.41 10.41 -2.60
C PHE A 130 0.12 10.86 -3.29
N PHE A 131 -0.39 10.02 -4.20
CA PHE A 131 -1.55 10.30 -5.05
C PHE A 131 -2.87 9.85 -4.43
N GLY A 132 -2.86 9.65 -3.14
CA GLY A 132 -4.02 9.62 -2.28
C GLY A 132 -4.68 8.28 -2.05
N GLY A 133 -5.62 8.35 -1.13
CA GLY A 133 -6.60 7.31 -0.84
C GLY A 133 -7.86 7.47 -1.69
N HIS A 134 -8.42 6.34 -2.10
CA HIS A 134 -9.61 6.30 -2.96
C HIS A 134 -10.74 5.50 -2.29
N GLY A 135 -11.91 6.14 -2.11
CA GLY A 135 -13.09 5.51 -1.51
C GLY A 135 -13.77 4.48 -2.42
N ILE A 136 -13.65 4.63 -3.74
CA ILE A 136 -14.21 3.66 -4.70
C ILE A 136 -13.30 2.44 -4.78
N VAL A 137 -13.80 1.31 -4.32
CA VAL A 137 -13.04 0.05 -4.23
C VAL A 137 -12.58 -0.40 -5.63
N GLY A 138 -11.27 -0.50 -5.83
CA GLY A 138 -10.66 -0.91 -7.09
C GLY A 138 -10.30 0.22 -8.06
N ALA A 139 -10.86 1.44 -7.88
CA ALA A 139 -10.62 2.55 -8.81
C ALA A 139 -9.13 2.98 -8.89
N GLN A 140 -8.41 2.87 -7.78
CA GLN A 140 -6.98 3.20 -7.73
C GLN A 140 -6.10 2.26 -8.58
N ILE A 141 -6.57 1.06 -8.91
CA ILE A 141 -5.80 0.08 -9.70
C ILE A 141 -5.50 0.66 -11.09
N GLY A 142 -6.53 1.09 -11.79
CA GLY A 142 -6.38 1.73 -13.10
C GLY A 142 -5.64 3.07 -13.03
N THR A 143 -5.94 3.88 -12.00
CA THR A 143 -5.26 5.17 -11.80
C THR A 143 -3.76 4.99 -11.54
N GLY A 144 -3.36 3.96 -10.77
CA GLY A 144 -1.96 3.64 -10.50
C GLY A 144 -1.19 3.21 -11.76
N ALA A 145 -1.82 2.44 -12.64
CA ALA A 145 -1.25 2.16 -13.96
C ALA A 145 -1.15 3.43 -14.82
N GLY A 146 -2.11 4.35 -14.69
CA GLY A 146 -2.06 5.67 -15.33
C GLY A 146 -0.89 6.52 -14.84
N LEU A 147 -0.57 6.49 -13.54
CA LEU A 147 0.62 7.14 -12.99
C LEU A 147 1.90 6.54 -13.60
N ALA A 148 1.99 5.22 -13.69
CA ALA A 148 3.11 4.55 -14.33
C ALA A 148 3.25 4.92 -15.82
N LEU A 149 2.13 4.99 -16.54
CA LEU A 149 2.12 5.46 -17.94
C LEU A 149 2.65 6.91 -18.04
N ALA A 150 2.24 7.78 -17.11
CA ALA A 150 2.72 9.15 -17.07
C ALA A 150 4.24 9.24 -16.85
N GLU A 151 4.78 8.42 -15.93
CA GLU A 151 6.23 8.38 -15.69
C GLU A 151 6.99 7.82 -16.90
N GLN A 152 6.49 6.76 -17.53
CA GLN A 152 7.04 6.22 -18.78
C GLN A 152 7.01 7.26 -19.90
N TYR A 153 5.90 7.98 -20.06
CA TYR A 153 5.78 9.02 -21.10
C TYR A 153 6.73 10.20 -20.87
N LYS A 154 6.99 10.56 -19.59
CA LYS A 154 7.98 11.59 -19.23
C LYS A 154 9.43 11.11 -19.42
N GLY A 155 9.65 9.81 -19.60
CA GLY A 155 11.00 9.23 -19.69
C GLY A 155 11.74 9.19 -18.36
N THR A 156 11.01 9.15 -17.23
CA THR A 156 11.62 8.93 -15.91
C THR A 156 11.81 7.44 -15.66
N ASP A 157 12.63 7.09 -14.66
CA ASP A 157 12.77 5.71 -14.15
C ASP A 157 11.96 5.46 -12.87
N ASN A 158 10.97 6.32 -12.58
CA ASN A 158 10.08 6.17 -11.43
C ASN A 158 9.12 4.98 -11.62
N VAL A 159 8.79 4.34 -10.51
CA VAL A 159 7.91 3.17 -10.46
C VAL A 159 6.67 3.49 -9.63
N SER A 160 5.49 3.28 -10.20
CA SER A 160 4.23 3.48 -9.47
C SER A 160 3.93 2.28 -8.56
N LEU A 161 3.71 2.53 -7.26
CA LEU A 161 3.22 1.52 -6.33
C LEU A 161 1.73 1.72 -6.10
N THR A 162 0.96 0.70 -6.46
CA THR A 162 -0.51 0.71 -6.45
C THR A 162 -1.03 -0.29 -5.45
N PHE A 163 -1.56 0.21 -4.32
CA PHE A 163 -2.04 -0.61 -3.22
C PHE A 163 -3.55 -0.82 -3.29
N PHE A 164 -4.00 -2.03 -2.99
CA PHE A 164 -5.42 -2.38 -2.96
C PHE A 164 -5.68 -3.59 -2.05
N GLY A 165 -6.89 -3.68 -1.50
CA GLY A 165 -7.29 -4.81 -0.66
C GLY A 165 -7.77 -6.02 -1.45
N ASP A 166 -7.93 -7.16 -0.76
CA ASP A 166 -8.44 -8.41 -1.32
C ASP A 166 -9.83 -8.28 -1.96
N GLY A 167 -10.71 -7.44 -1.40
CA GLY A 167 -12.01 -7.14 -2.00
C GLY A 167 -11.89 -6.41 -3.34
N ALA A 168 -10.94 -5.49 -3.49
CA ALA A 168 -10.66 -4.79 -4.74
C ALA A 168 -10.14 -5.73 -5.84
N ALA A 169 -9.46 -6.82 -5.46
CA ALA A 169 -8.98 -7.82 -6.39
C ALA A 169 -10.10 -8.57 -7.15
N ARG A 170 -11.37 -8.34 -6.78
CA ARG A 170 -12.55 -8.93 -7.45
C ARG A 170 -13.21 -7.97 -8.45
N GLN A 171 -12.69 -6.76 -8.58
CA GLN A 171 -13.19 -5.80 -9.56
C GLN A 171 -12.66 -6.11 -10.97
N GLY A 172 -13.52 -5.95 -11.99
CA GLY A 172 -13.12 -6.11 -13.39
C GLY A 172 -11.95 -5.22 -13.79
N MET A 173 -11.86 -4.03 -13.17
CA MET A 173 -10.76 -3.07 -13.35
C MET A 173 -9.37 -3.69 -13.11
N LEU A 174 -9.23 -4.65 -12.18
CA LEU A 174 -7.95 -5.34 -11.97
C LEU A 174 -7.52 -6.07 -13.25
N HIS A 175 -8.43 -6.84 -13.84
CA HIS A 175 -8.17 -7.66 -15.03
C HIS A 175 -7.84 -6.80 -16.24
N GLU A 176 -8.61 -5.75 -16.46
CA GLU A 176 -8.39 -4.78 -17.54
C GLU A 176 -7.03 -4.10 -17.38
N THR A 177 -6.71 -3.67 -16.15
CA THR A 177 -5.47 -2.96 -15.85
C THR A 177 -4.25 -3.86 -15.95
N PHE A 178 -4.32 -5.12 -15.47
CA PHE A 178 -3.23 -6.08 -15.60
C PHE A 178 -2.88 -6.33 -17.06
N ASN A 179 -3.90 -6.53 -17.89
CA ASN A 179 -3.70 -6.69 -19.34
C ASN A 179 -3.01 -5.47 -19.97
N LEU A 180 -3.49 -4.26 -19.71
CA LEU A 180 -2.89 -3.03 -20.24
C LEU A 180 -1.47 -2.81 -19.70
N ALA A 181 -1.26 -3.03 -18.43
CA ALA A 181 0.05 -2.88 -17.79
C ALA A 181 1.09 -3.79 -18.46
N MET A 182 0.75 -5.07 -18.69
CA MET A 182 1.65 -6.02 -19.32
C MET A 182 1.85 -5.72 -20.82
N LEU A 183 0.78 -5.35 -21.53
CA LEU A 183 0.84 -5.00 -22.95
C LEU A 183 1.77 -3.80 -23.20
N TRP A 184 1.66 -2.76 -22.37
CA TRP A 184 2.44 -1.52 -22.51
C TRP A 184 3.73 -1.51 -21.70
N LYS A 185 4.01 -2.59 -20.94
CA LYS A 185 5.19 -2.73 -20.09
C LYS A 185 5.35 -1.54 -19.14
N LEU A 186 4.25 -1.17 -18.47
CA LEU A 186 4.23 -0.03 -17.56
C LEU A 186 5.08 -0.28 -16.31
N PRO A 187 5.84 0.70 -15.80
CA PRO A 187 6.60 0.58 -14.56
C PRO A 187 5.67 0.68 -13.34
N VAL A 188 4.81 -0.31 -13.14
CA VAL A 188 3.85 -0.39 -12.03
C VAL A 188 4.04 -1.65 -11.21
N ILE A 189 3.94 -1.52 -9.90
CA ILE A 189 3.92 -2.62 -8.94
C ILE A 189 2.55 -2.62 -8.26
N PHE A 190 1.83 -3.71 -8.42
CA PHE A 190 0.52 -3.92 -7.79
C PHE A 190 0.70 -4.64 -6.47
N ILE A 191 0.26 -4.03 -5.36
CA ILE A 191 0.41 -4.55 -4.01
C ILE A 191 -0.96 -4.83 -3.42
N CYS A 192 -1.30 -6.12 -3.28
CA CYS A 192 -2.54 -6.55 -2.64
C CYS A 192 -2.34 -6.71 -1.13
N GLU A 193 -2.97 -5.85 -0.35
CA GLU A 193 -3.03 -5.95 1.12
C GLU A 193 -4.12 -6.94 1.51
N ASN A 194 -3.77 -8.23 1.49
CA ASN A 194 -4.73 -9.29 1.78
C ASN A 194 -4.86 -9.54 3.28
N ASN A 195 -5.91 -8.98 3.89
CA ASN A 195 -6.29 -9.23 5.28
C ASN A 195 -7.41 -10.28 5.41
N ASN A 196 -7.73 -11.00 4.32
CA ASN A 196 -8.76 -12.04 4.19
C ASN A 196 -10.21 -11.58 4.33
N TYR A 197 -10.47 -10.30 4.58
CA TYR A 197 -11.83 -9.79 4.75
C TYR A 197 -12.02 -8.43 4.07
N ALA A 198 -13.04 -8.35 3.23
CA ALA A 198 -13.59 -7.10 2.73
C ALA A 198 -14.84 -6.77 3.57
N MET A 199 -14.71 -5.88 4.54
CA MET A 199 -15.71 -5.65 5.59
C MET A 199 -16.06 -6.96 6.34
N GLY A 200 -17.28 -7.45 6.28
CA GLY A 200 -17.72 -8.72 6.90
C GLY A 200 -17.62 -9.94 5.98
N THR A 201 -17.05 -9.80 4.77
CA THR A 201 -17.05 -10.88 3.78
C THR A 201 -15.64 -11.43 3.59
N SER A 202 -15.47 -12.74 3.86
CA SER A 202 -14.18 -13.41 3.67
C SER A 202 -13.85 -13.63 2.19
N VAL A 203 -12.56 -13.74 1.87
CA VAL A 203 -12.08 -14.09 0.53
C VAL A 203 -12.65 -15.41 0.05
N GLU A 204 -12.72 -16.42 0.91
CA GLU A 204 -13.27 -17.75 0.60
C GLU A 204 -14.72 -17.74 0.11
N ARG A 205 -15.52 -16.77 0.59
CA ARG A 205 -16.94 -16.63 0.17
C ARG A 205 -17.09 -15.98 -1.20
N THR A 206 -16.06 -15.28 -1.68
CA THR A 206 -16.15 -14.46 -2.89
C THR A 206 -15.22 -14.90 -4.00
N SER A 207 -14.36 -15.87 -3.72
CA SER A 207 -13.35 -16.31 -4.69
C SER A 207 -13.12 -17.79 -4.65
N ASN A 208 -13.15 -18.41 -5.83
CA ASN A 208 -12.70 -19.78 -6.01
C ASN A 208 -11.15 -19.90 -5.87
N VAL A 209 -10.40 -18.87 -6.30
CA VAL A 209 -8.95 -18.80 -6.12
C VAL A 209 -8.66 -17.89 -4.93
N THR A 210 -8.25 -18.46 -3.81
CA THR A 210 -7.93 -17.71 -2.57
C THR A 210 -6.51 -17.15 -2.58
N ASP A 211 -5.61 -17.77 -3.33
CA ASP A 211 -4.24 -17.28 -3.56
C ASP A 211 -4.27 -16.18 -4.63
N ILE A 212 -4.52 -14.95 -4.21
CA ILE A 212 -4.79 -13.80 -5.11
C ILE A 212 -3.65 -13.57 -6.11
N TYR A 213 -2.40 -13.81 -5.70
CA TYR A 213 -1.24 -13.64 -6.60
C TYR A 213 -1.35 -14.47 -7.89
N LYS A 214 -2.04 -15.61 -7.86
CA LYS A 214 -2.27 -16.45 -9.05
C LYS A 214 -3.12 -15.79 -10.14
N LEU A 215 -3.84 -14.71 -9.81
CA LEU A 215 -4.57 -13.94 -10.83
C LEU A 215 -3.64 -13.27 -11.84
N ALA A 216 -2.38 -13.06 -11.48
CA ALA A 216 -1.36 -12.50 -12.36
C ALA A 216 -0.91 -13.46 -13.46
N ASP A 217 -1.01 -14.77 -13.21
CA ASP A 217 -0.55 -15.83 -14.13
C ASP A 217 -1.24 -15.73 -15.50
N ALA A 218 -2.53 -15.37 -15.51
CA ALA A 218 -3.31 -15.21 -16.74
C ALA A 218 -2.77 -14.10 -17.67
N TYR A 219 -1.92 -13.21 -17.14
CA TYR A 219 -1.32 -12.08 -17.88
C TYR A 219 0.20 -12.23 -18.00
N GLU A 220 0.75 -13.39 -17.66
CA GLU A 220 2.21 -13.61 -17.61
C GLU A 220 2.92 -12.55 -16.73
N MET A 221 2.20 -11.97 -15.77
CA MET A 221 2.73 -10.99 -14.84
C MET A 221 3.40 -11.70 -13.67
N PRO A 222 4.70 -11.49 -13.43
CA PRO A 222 5.37 -12.08 -12.28
C PRO A 222 4.72 -11.64 -10.97
N ALA A 223 4.50 -12.60 -10.09
CA ALA A 223 3.85 -12.35 -8.80
C ALA A 223 4.52 -13.15 -7.69
N ASP A 224 4.48 -12.60 -6.47
CA ASP A 224 5.08 -13.21 -5.29
C ASP A 224 4.13 -13.05 -4.10
N MET A 225 4.15 -14.03 -3.19
CA MET A 225 3.41 -13.99 -1.93
C MET A 225 4.38 -13.75 -0.79
N VAL A 226 4.15 -12.68 -0.03
CA VAL A 226 5.08 -12.18 0.98
C VAL A 226 4.40 -12.04 2.34
N ASP A 227 5.14 -12.31 3.41
CA ASP A 227 4.70 -11.99 4.77
C ASP A 227 4.70 -10.48 4.99
N GLY A 228 3.51 -9.86 4.93
CA GLY A 228 3.31 -8.43 5.15
C GLY A 228 3.53 -7.98 6.60
N MET A 229 3.77 -8.88 7.54
CA MET A 229 4.11 -8.57 8.95
C MET A 229 5.62 -8.42 9.15
N SER A 230 6.45 -8.75 8.15
CA SER A 230 7.91 -8.62 8.18
C SER A 230 8.38 -7.51 7.26
N PRO A 231 8.90 -6.38 7.77
CA PRO A 231 9.41 -5.30 6.93
C PRO A 231 10.61 -5.74 6.08
N GLU A 232 11.40 -6.73 6.55
CA GLU A 232 12.48 -7.34 5.77
C GLU A 232 11.96 -8.06 4.53
N ALA A 233 10.96 -8.94 4.71
CA ALA A 233 10.38 -9.71 3.61
C ALA A 233 9.71 -8.78 2.59
N VAL A 234 9.01 -7.76 3.07
CA VAL A 234 8.40 -6.72 2.22
C VAL A 234 9.46 -5.97 1.43
N HIS A 235 10.51 -5.49 2.11
CA HIS A 235 11.62 -4.79 1.45
C HIS A 235 12.23 -5.64 0.34
N GLU A 236 12.60 -6.88 0.63
CA GLU A 236 13.23 -7.77 -0.34
C GLU A 236 12.35 -7.99 -1.58
N ALA A 237 11.05 -8.24 -1.38
CA ALA A 237 10.12 -8.47 -2.47
C ALA A 237 9.89 -7.20 -3.32
N VAL A 238 9.66 -6.07 -2.65
CA VAL A 238 9.44 -4.79 -3.35
C VAL A 238 10.71 -4.34 -4.07
N ALA A 239 11.90 -4.50 -3.47
CA ALA A 239 13.16 -4.18 -4.13
C ALA A 239 13.39 -5.00 -5.42
N ARG A 240 13.08 -6.32 -5.39
CA ARG A 240 13.11 -7.15 -6.61
C ARG A 240 12.14 -6.63 -7.67
N ALA A 241 10.92 -6.29 -7.26
CA ALA A 241 9.90 -5.76 -8.15
C ALA A 241 10.29 -4.41 -8.75
N VAL A 242 10.81 -3.50 -7.93
CA VAL A 242 11.31 -2.17 -8.36
C VAL A 242 12.45 -2.30 -9.35
N LYS A 243 13.43 -3.16 -9.05
CA LYS A 243 14.54 -3.41 -9.98
C LYS A 243 14.03 -3.84 -11.34
N ARG A 244 13.13 -4.84 -11.37
CA ARG A 244 12.53 -5.34 -12.60
C ARG A 244 11.72 -4.29 -13.36
N ALA A 245 10.98 -3.44 -12.62
CA ALA A 245 10.13 -2.41 -13.24
C ALA A 245 10.94 -1.27 -13.88
N ARG A 246 12.19 -1.04 -13.39
CA ARG A 246 13.12 -0.04 -13.95
C ARG A 246 13.96 -0.56 -15.11
N GLU A 247 14.11 -1.88 -15.28
CA GLU A 247 14.78 -2.53 -16.41
C GLU A 247 13.86 -2.64 -17.64
#